data_cd49576f5b5c76319e483f5199d00555
#
_entry.id   cd49576f5b5c76319e483f5199d00555
#
_cell.length_a   1.000
_cell.length_b   1.000
_cell.length_c   1.000
_cell.angle_alpha   90.00
_cell.angle_beta   90.00
_cell.angle_gamma   90.00
#
_symmetry.space_group_name_H-M   'P 1'
#
loop_
_entity.id
_entity.type
_entity.pdbx_description
1 polymer ?
#
loop_
_entity_poly.entity_id
_entity_poly.type
_entity_poly.pdbx_seq_one_letter_code
_entity_poly.pdbx_strand_id
1 'polypeptide(L)'
;MEEKKRIRFVPSGLKVREATATEGAEESRVVEGCAIVFNRETCLYDGAWGKESEIILPSCVTPDFLREQDIKLNLLHERGASLARWKKGEGSLKIDVREDGVYFECELPKCDLGDRALALIKNGTYTGCSFEFYAKDYKITNRSKQGEPEDLLITHEAFERVTALTIAMDPAYEDTSVAVREDWERLTKNEKRLEQEQNDEREGRHVMDNRDADRAREREIAIIEAMQP
;
A
#
# COMPACT_ATOMS: atom_id res chain seq x y z
N MET A 1 12.87 4.84 -9.01
CA MET A 1 11.66 3.96 -8.95
C MET A 1 10.47 4.84 -8.67
N GLU A 2 9.43 4.73 -9.47
CA GLU A 2 8.21 5.49 -9.22
C GLU A 2 7.54 4.90 -7.95
N GLU A 3 7.38 5.73 -6.92
CA GLU A 3 6.72 5.35 -5.67
C GLU A 3 5.26 5.04 -5.98
N LYS A 4 4.85 3.78 -5.80
CA LYS A 4 3.47 3.36 -6.05
C LYS A 4 2.65 3.50 -4.78
N LYS A 5 1.59 4.29 -4.86
CA LYS A 5 0.55 4.38 -3.84
C LYS A 5 -0.19 3.05 -3.73
N ARG A 6 -0.33 2.56 -2.51
CA ARG A 6 -1.09 1.34 -2.19
C ARG A 6 -2.33 1.69 -1.37
N ILE A 7 -3.41 0.95 -1.59
CA ILE A 7 -4.67 1.10 -0.86
C ILE A 7 -5.00 -0.26 -0.24
N ARG A 8 -5.33 -0.25 1.06
CA ARG A 8 -5.71 -1.46 1.78
C ARG A 8 -6.96 -1.21 2.60
N PHE A 9 -7.84 -2.16 2.56
CA PHE A 9 -9.06 -2.18 3.36
C PHE A 9 -8.86 -2.99 4.64
N VAL A 10 -9.45 -2.52 5.73
CA VAL A 10 -9.45 -3.18 7.03
C VAL A 10 -10.88 -3.26 7.52
N PRO A 11 -11.42 -4.46 7.81
CA PRO A 11 -12.64 -4.60 8.60
C PRO A 11 -12.37 -4.02 9.99
N SER A 12 -12.82 -2.80 10.26
CA SER A 12 -12.24 -1.99 11.34
C SER A 12 -13.12 -1.86 12.56
N GLY A 13 -14.28 -2.51 12.59
CA GLY A 13 -15.22 -2.25 13.66
C GLY A 13 -15.57 -0.77 13.77
N LEU A 14 -15.74 -0.09 12.63
CA LEU A 14 -16.14 1.30 12.54
C LEU A 14 -17.46 1.52 13.30
N LYS A 15 -17.48 2.47 14.22
CA LYS A 15 -18.68 2.77 15.02
C LYS A 15 -18.79 4.26 15.33
N VAL A 16 -20.02 4.68 15.60
CA VAL A 16 -20.32 5.96 16.23
C VAL A 16 -20.27 5.75 17.73
N ARG A 17 -19.50 6.56 18.44
CA ARG A 17 -19.47 6.54 19.91
C ARG A 17 -20.83 6.97 20.44
N GLU A 18 -21.39 6.21 21.37
CA GLU A 18 -22.64 6.60 22.03
C GLU A 18 -22.47 7.92 22.80
N ALA A 19 -23.50 8.77 22.73
CA ALA A 19 -23.53 9.96 23.59
C ALA A 19 -23.67 9.50 25.05
N THR A 20 -22.96 10.15 25.96
CA THR A 20 -23.22 9.96 27.40
C THR A 20 -24.69 10.31 27.68
N ALA A 21 -25.43 9.37 28.24
CA ALA A 21 -26.86 9.47 28.46
C ALA A 21 -27.18 10.61 29.45
N THR A 22 -27.36 11.81 28.90
CA THR A 22 -27.92 12.97 29.61
C THR A 22 -29.17 13.35 28.86
N GLU A 23 -30.30 13.47 29.55
CA GLU A 23 -31.56 13.92 28.94
C GLU A 23 -31.32 15.27 28.20
N GLY A 24 -31.60 15.30 26.89
CA GLY A 24 -31.40 16.46 26.03
C GLY A 24 -30.01 16.55 25.36
N ALA A 25 -29.12 15.54 25.49
CA ALA A 25 -27.85 15.55 24.79
C ALA A 25 -28.06 15.43 23.27
N GLU A 26 -27.38 16.26 22.51
CA GLU A 26 -27.32 16.13 21.06
C GLU A 26 -26.72 14.75 20.71
N GLU A 27 -27.17 14.18 19.59
CA GLU A 27 -26.68 12.91 19.08
C GLU A 27 -25.16 12.96 18.83
N SER A 28 -24.43 11.92 19.29
CA SER A 28 -22.99 11.86 19.11
C SER A 28 -22.63 11.77 17.62
N ARG A 29 -21.68 12.58 17.22
CA ARG A 29 -21.10 12.61 15.88
C ARG A 29 -19.68 12.06 15.87
N VAL A 30 -19.18 11.56 16.98
CA VAL A 30 -17.83 11.03 17.11
C VAL A 30 -17.77 9.63 16.50
N VAL A 31 -16.93 9.47 15.49
CA VAL A 31 -16.66 8.20 14.80
C VAL A 31 -15.27 7.73 15.18
N GLU A 32 -15.15 6.45 15.46
CA GLU A 32 -13.88 5.79 15.76
C GLU A 32 -13.77 4.45 15.04
N GLY A 33 -12.55 4.02 14.77
CA GLY A 33 -12.27 2.72 14.14
C GLY A 33 -10.79 2.39 14.10
N CYS A 34 -10.49 1.16 13.72
CA CYS A 34 -9.13 0.71 13.43
C CYS A 34 -8.82 0.94 11.96
N ALA A 35 -7.78 1.69 11.65
CA ALA A 35 -7.41 2.02 10.27
C ALA A 35 -6.35 1.07 9.70
N ILE A 36 -5.44 0.56 10.53
CA ILE A 36 -4.36 -0.34 10.13
C ILE A 36 -4.22 -1.41 11.21
N VAL A 37 -4.18 -2.68 10.83
CA VAL A 37 -3.96 -3.80 11.74
C VAL A 37 -2.53 -4.29 11.60
N PHE A 38 -1.83 -4.46 12.72
CA PHE A 38 -0.47 -4.96 12.75
C PHE A 38 -0.41 -6.48 12.93
N ASN A 39 0.68 -7.08 12.44
CA ASN A 39 1.03 -8.50 12.60
C ASN A 39 -0.07 -9.48 12.16
N ARG A 40 -1.01 -9.04 11.36
CA ARG A 40 -2.07 -9.87 10.81
C ARG A 40 -1.84 -10.11 9.34
N GLU A 41 -1.76 -11.38 8.96
CA GLU A 41 -1.71 -11.76 7.55
C GLU A 41 -3.06 -11.46 6.89
N THR A 42 -3.00 -10.67 5.82
CA THR A 42 -4.17 -10.31 5.01
C THR A 42 -3.95 -10.85 3.61
N CYS A 43 -4.89 -11.65 3.12
CA CYS A 43 -4.88 -12.13 1.74
C CYS A 43 -5.25 -10.99 0.81
N LEU A 44 -4.38 -10.70 -0.17
CA LEU A 44 -4.61 -9.70 -1.20
C LEU A 44 -5.15 -10.33 -2.47
N TYR A 45 -4.69 -11.54 -2.76
CA TYR A 45 -5.08 -12.32 -3.92
C TYR A 45 -5.00 -13.82 -3.58
N ASP A 46 -5.99 -14.59 -4.02
CA ASP A 46 -5.97 -16.05 -3.98
C ASP A 46 -6.70 -16.57 -5.23
N GLY A 47 -5.96 -17.18 -6.15
CA GLY A 47 -6.52 -17.58 -7.43
C GLY A 47 -5.67 -18.58 -8.19
N ALA A 48 -6.05 -18.87 -9.44
CA ALA A 48 -5.43 -19.90 -10.27
C ALA A 48 -3.93 -19.72 -10.52
N TRP A 49 -3.42 -18.51 -10.36
CA TRP A 49 -2.01 -18.17 -10.62
C TRP A 49 -1.15 -18.13 -9.37
N GLY A 50 -1.77 -18.27 -8.19
CA GLY A 50 -1.07 -18.26 -6.91
C GLY A 50 -1.82 -17.48 -5.85
N LYS A 51 -1.12 -17.22 -4.75
CA LYS A 51 -1.62 -16.47 -3.60
C LYS A 51 -0.66 -15.34 -3.25
N GLU A 52 -1.20 -14.19 -2.91
CA GLU A 52 -0.46 -13.07 -2.36
C GLU A 52 -1.08 -12.64 -1.03
N SER A 53 -0.26 -12.56 -0.01
CA SER A 53 -0.65 -12.08 1.31
C SER A 53 0.30 -10.99 1.77
N GLU A 54 -0.17 -10.14 2.68
CA GLU A 54 0.71 -9.15 3.32
C GLU A 54 0.58 -9.14 4.84
N ILE A 55 1.65 -8.70 5.49
CA ILE A 55 1.71 -8.37 6.92
C ILE A 55 2.30 -6.98 7.06
N ILE A 56 1.68 -6.16 7.90
CA ILE A 56 2.19 -4.84 8.27
C ILE A 56 2.76 -4.93 9.68
N LEU A 57 4.05 -4.62 9.82
CA LEU A 57 4.70 -4.61 11.12
C LEU A 57 4.45 -3.29 11.86
N PRO A 58 4.46 -3.28 13.21
CA PRO A 58 4.31 -2.05 14.01
C PRO A 58 5.35 -0.98 13.68
N SER A 59 6.53 -1.37 13.19
CA SER A 59 7.59 -0.45 12.73
C SER A 59 7.18 0.43 11.54
N CYS A 60 6.14 0.04 10.78
CA CYS A 60 5.65 0.82 9.64
C CYS A 60 5.02 2.15 10.05
N VAL A 61 4.36 2.19 11.21
CA VAL A 61 3.67 3.39 11.70
C VAL A 61 3.95 3.56 13.19
N THR A 62 4.91 4.41 13.50
CA THR A 62 5.25 4.79 14.88
C THR A 62 4.66 6.16 15.23
N PRO A 63 4.54 6.54 16.52
CA PRO A 63 4.13 7.89 16.90
C PRO A 63 5.02 8.98 16.29
N ASP A 64 6.33 8.76 16.18
CA ASP A 64 7.26 9.71 15.56
C ASP A 64 7.04 9.83 14.05
N PHE A 65 6.81 8.72 13.37
CA PHE A 65 6.42 8.70 11.97
C PHE A 65 5.16 9.54 11.73
N LEU A 66 4.12 9.35 12.56
CA LEU A 66 2.85 10.09 12.41
C LEU A 66 3.00 11.59 12.58
N ARG A 67 3.92 12.07 13.43
CA ARG A 67 4.15 13.52 13.64
C ARG A 67 4.59 14.25 12.38
N GLU A 68 5.13 13.54 11.41
CA GLU A 68 5.54 14.13 10.13
C GLU A 68 4.50 13.98 9.02
N GLN A 69 3.40 13.26 9.27
CA GLN A 69 2.41 12.94 8.24
C GLN A 69 1.32 14.00 8.10
N ASP A 70 0.73 14.06 6.90
CA ASP A 70 -0.48 14.81 6.55
C ASP A 70 -1.54 13.84 6.04
N ILE A 71 -2.42 13.38 6.92
CA ILE A 71 -3.38 12.31 6.67
C ILE A 71 -4.79 12.89 6.65
N LYS A 72 -5.57 12.55 5.64
CA LYS A 72 -6.97 12.92 5.51
C LYS A 72 -7.86 11.75 5.84
N LEU A 73 -8.99 12.00 6.50
CA LEU A 73 -10.07 11.03 6.59
C LEU A 73 -11.08 11.33 5.49
N ASN A 74 -11.14 10.48 4.49
CA ASN A 74 -12.02 10.63 3.33
C ASN A 74 -13.25 9.71 3.41
N LEU A 75 -14.24 10.01 2.60
CA LEU A 75 -15.38 9.15 2.34
C LEU A 75 -15.20 8.48 0.97
N LEU A 76 -15.30 7.15 0.88
CA LEU A 76 -15.24 6.36 -0.37
C LEU A 76 -14.05 6.66 -1.29
N HIS A 77 -12.87 6.94 -0.74
CA HIS A 77 -11.68 7.34 -1.51
C HIS A 77 -11.81 8.62 -2.37
N GLU A 78 -12.88 9.39 -2.18
CA GLU A 78 -13.09 10.63 -2.90
C GLU A 78 -12.23 11.75 -2.31
N ARG A 79 -11.29 12.27 -3.09
CA ARG A 79 -10.36 13.33 -2.63
C ARG A 79 -11.06 14.63 -2.22
N GLY A 80 -12.24 14.90 -2.79
CA GLY A 80 -13.08 16.06 -2.47
C GLY A 80 -13.96 15.87 -1.22
N ALA A 81 -14.09 14.64 -0.73
CA ALA A 81 -14.97 14.27 0.38
C ALA A 81 -14.19 14.02 1.68
N SER A 82 -13.37 14.98 2.10
CA SER A 82 -12.59 14.87 3.35
C SER A 82 -13.43 15.31 4.55
N LEU A 83 -13.55 14.41 5.53
CA LEU A 83 -14.30 14.58 6.76
C LEU A 83 -13.45 15.19 7.88
N ALA A 84 -12.17 14.83 7.93
CA ALA A 84 -11.22 15.28 8.95
C ALA A 84 -9.79 15.24 8.42
N ARG A 85 -8.85 15.85 9.16
CA ARG A 85 -7.43 15.89 8.79
C ARG A 85 -6.54 15.82 10.02
N TRP A 86 -5.48 15.04 9.92
CA TRP A 86 -4.30 15.05 10.78
C TRP A 86 -3.15 15.69 10.01
N LYS A 87 -2.55 16.74 10.57
CA LYS A 87 -1.40 17.39 9.97
C LYS A 87 -0.34 17.62 11.04
N LYS A 88 0.70 16.80 11.03
CA LYS A 88 1.84 16.90 11.95
C LYS A 88 1.45 16.93 13.44
N GLY A 89 0.51 16.10 13.83
CA GLY A 89 0.03 16.02 15.21
C GLY A 89 -1.16 16.92 15.53
N GLU A 90 -1.60 17.76 14.58
CA GLU A 90 -2.70 18.70 14.77
C GLU A 90 -3.86 18.43 13.81
N GLY A 91 -5.05 18.90 14.15
CA GLY A 91 -6.23 18.83 13.28
C GLY A 91 -7.45 18.19 13.93
N SER A 92 -8.49 17.98 13.13
CA SER A 92 -9.77 17.41 13.56
C SER A 92 -9.77 15.87 13.59
N LEU A 93 -8.79 15.22 12.95
CA LEU A 93 -8.57 13.78 13.03
C LEU A 93 -7.59 13.49 14.16
N LYS A 94 -7.94 12.59 15.06
CA LYS A 94 -7.04 12.05 16.07
C LYS A 94 -6.59 10.68 15.65
N ILE A 95 -5.31 10.37 15.79
CA ILE A 95 -4.72 9.08 15.45
C ILE A 95 -3.91 8.57 16.64
N ASP A 96 -4.14 7.32 17.01
CA ASP A 96 -3.50 6.64 18.12
C ASP A 96 -2.88 5.33 17.66
N VAL A 97 -1.59 5.10 17.99
CA VAL A 97 -0.87 3.87 17.68
C VAL A 97 -0.90 2.96 18.90
N ARG A 98 -1.44 1.77 18.73
CA ARG A 98 -1.53 0.73 19.77
C ARG A 98 -0.71 -0.49 19.35
N GLU A 99 -0.59 -1.47 20.22
CA GLU A 99 0.20 -2.70 19.97
C GLU A 99 -0.35 -3.50 18.77
N ASP A 100 -1.66 -3.48 18.55
CA ASP A 100 -2.37 -4.26 17.54
C ASP A 100 -2.69 -3.46 16.27
N GLY A 101 -2.50 -2.13 16.27
CA GLY A 101 -2.82 -1.33 15.09
C GLY A 101 -2.85 0.18 15.29
N VAL A 102 -3.33 0.85 14.27
CA VAL A 102 -3.53 2.31 14.23
C VAL A 102 -5.02 2.61 14.28
N TYR A 103 -5.42 3.37 15.28
CA TYR A 103 -6.81 3.76 15.53
C TYR A 103 -7.02 5.22 15.23
N PHE A 104 -8.23 5.56 14.84
CA PHE A 104 -8.59 6.95 14.60
C PHE A 104 -9.89 7.31 15.31
N GLU A 105 -10.02 8.61 15.58
CA GLU A 105 -11.23 9.24 16.11
C GLU A 105 -11.41 10.59 15.43
N CYS A 106 -12.65 10.94 15.05
CA CYS A 106 -13.00 12.28 14.66
C CYS A 106 -14.45 12.60 14.98
N GLU A 107 -14.74 13.87 15.20
CA GLU A 107 -16.11 14.38 15.19
C GLU A 107 -16.49 14.75 13.76
N LEU A 108 -17.55 14.12 13.23
CA LEU A 108 -18.03 14.41 11.88
C LEU A 108 -18.56 15.84 11.78
N PRO A 109 -18.17 16.59 10.73
CA PRO A 109 -18.59 17.96 10.57
C PRO A 109 -20.12 18.07 10.41
N LYS A 110 -20.71 19.16 10.95
CA LYS A 110 -22.14 19.48 10.79
C LYS A 110 -22.38 20.06 9.38
N CYS A 111 -22.42 19.20 8.38
CA CYS A 111 -22.69 19.51 6.97
C CYS A 111 -23.19 18.26 6.26
N ASP A 112 -23.71 18.40 5.03
CA ASP A 112 -24.29 17.30 4.24
C ASP A 112 -23.38 16.08 4.14
N LEU A 113 -22.07 16.29 3.97
CA LEU A 113 -21.10 15.20 3.90
C LEU A 113 -20.99 14.44 5.23
N GLY A 114 -20.90 15.15 6.35
CA GLY A 114 -20.81 14.56 7.68
C GLY A 114 -22.12 13.89 8.09
N ASP A 115 -23.26 14.46 7.74
CA ASP A 115 -24.58 13.90 8.02
C ASP A 115 -24.80 12.61 7.22
N ARG A 116 -24.40 12.60 5.95
CA ARG A 116 -24.41 11.41 5.11
C ARG A 116 -23.52 10.31 5.69
N ALA A 117 -22.29 10.64 6.07
CA ALA A 117 -21.37 9.67 6.67
C ALA A 117 -21.94 9.08 7.95
N LEU A 118 -22.48 9.93 8.85
CA LEU A 118 -23.10 9.52 10.11
C LEU A 118 -24.25 8.53 9.89
N ALA A 119 -25.17 8.87 8.97
CA ALA A 119 -26.32 8.03 8.67
C ALA A 119 -25.91 6.66 8.11
N LEU A 120 -24.91 6.61 7.22
CA LEU A 120 -24.45 5.39 6.58
C LEU A 120 -23.61 4.50 7.51
N ILE A 121 -22.89 5.08 8.48
CA ILE A 121 -22.22 4.30 9.53
C ILE A 121 -23.25 3.69 10.49
N LYS A 122 -24.23 4.49 10.92
CA LYS A 122 -25.26 4.04 11.86
C LYS A 122 -26.16 2.94 11.31
N ASN A 123 -26.50 2.99 10.04
CA ASN A 123 -27.32 1.97 9.40
C ASN A 123 -26.50 0.73 8.96
N GLY A 124 -25.17 0.71 9.22
CA GLY A 124 -24.29 -0.42 8.90
C GLY A 124 -23.91 -0.54 7.42
N THR A 125 -24.15 0.50 6.60
CA THR A 125 -23.68 0.51 5.20
C THR A 125 -22.18 0.68 5.13
N TYR A 126 -21.58 1.51 6.00
CA TYR A 126 -20.14 1.68 6.11
C TYR A 126 -19.64 1.01 7.39
N THR A 127 -18.86 -0.05 7.21
CA THR A 127 -18.43 -0.94 8.29
C THR A 127 -16.92 -0.99 8.48
N GLY A 128 -16.17 -0.45 7.53
CA GLY A 128 -14.73 -0.57 7.53
C GLY A 128 -13.98 0.69 7.19
N CYS A 129 -12.68 0.57 7.23
CA CYS A 129 -11.74 1.63 6.90
C CYS A 129 -10.71 1.12 5.89
N SER A 130 -10.37 1.94 4.93
CA SER A 130 -9.21 1.75 4.06
C SER A 130 -8.11 2.72 4.45
N PHE A 131 -6.87 2.39 4.13
CA PHE A 131 -5.76 3.33 4.22
C PHE A 131 -4.94 3.35 2.95
N GLU A 132 -4.36 4.51 2.66
CA GLU A 132 -3.54 4.75 1.49
C GLU A 132 -2.11 5.04 1.93
N PHE A 133 -1.14 4.26 1.42
CA PHE A 133 0.25 4.38 1.82
C PHE A 133 1.23 4.21 0.67
N TYR A 134 2.46 4.63 0.90
CA TYR A 134 3.62 4.33 0.08
C TYR A 134 4.57 3.48 0.90
N ALA A 135 4.89 2.28 0.39
CA ALA A 135 5.83 1.39 1.05
C ALA A 135 7.26 1.90 0.86
N LYS A 136 8.06 1.84 1.92
CA LYS A 136 9.49 2.16 1.88
C LYS A 136 10.32 0.88 1.90
N ASP A 137 10.21 0.12 2.98
CA ASP A 137 10.96 -1.11 3.18
C ASP A 137 9.99 -2.29 3.34
N TYR A 138 10.22 -3.34 2.59
CA TYR A 138 9.44 -4.57 2.67
C TYR A 138 10.24 -5.77 2.19
N LYS A 139 9.86 -6.96 2.63
CA LYS A 139 10.40 -8.25 2.19
C LYS A 139 9.33 -9.05 1.48
N ILE A 140 9.71 -9.74 0.41
CA ILE A 140 8.85 -10.72 -0.26
C ILE A 140 9.44 -12.10 0.02
N THR A 141 8.61 -13.00 0.54
CA THR A 141 8.94 -14.39 0.81
C THR A 141 8.06 -15.29 -0.03
N ASN A 142 8.64 -16.09 -0.90
CA ASN A 142 7.93 -17.13 -1.62
C ASN A 142 7.83 -18.38 -0.74
N ARG A 143 6.61 -18.81 -0.43
CA ARG A 143 6.30 -19.96 0.43
C ARG A 143 5.86 -21.19 -0.36
N SER A 144 5.75 -21.06 -1.70
CA SER A 144 5.35 -22.18 -2.58
C SER A 144 6.37 -23.30 -2.59
N LYS A 145 5.90 -24.53 -2.78
CA LYS A 145 6.75 -25.67 -3.02
C LYS A 145 7.01 -25.84 -4.51
N GLN A 146 8.04 -26.61 -4.84
CA GLN A 146 8.39 -26.87 -6.24
C GLN A 146 7.21 -27.49 -7.00
N GLY A 147 6.75 -26.84 -8.06
CA GLY A 147 5.64 -27.29 -8.91
C GLY A 147 4.25 -26.80 -8.46
N GLU A 148 4.17 -26.05 -7.37
CA GLU A 148 2.93 -25.39 -6.92
C GLU A 148 2.84 -23.96 -7.44
N PRO A 149 1.64 -23.37 -7.54
CA PRO A 149 1.47 -21.95 -7.81
C PRO A 149 2.20 -21.09 -6.78
N GLU A 150 2.58 -19.87 -7.14
CA GLU A 150 3.31 -18.97 -6.23
C GLU A 150 2.46 -18.61 -5.00
N ASP A 151 3.07 -18.70 -3.82
CA ASP A 151 2.52 -18.22 -2.55
C ASP A 151 3.46 -17.15 -1.98
N LEU A 152 3.13 -15.88 -2.23
CA LEU A 152 3.96 -14.75 -1.88
C LEU A 152 3.44 -14.07 -0.61
N LEU A 153 4.34 -13.90 0.36
CA LEU A 153 4.10 -13.10 1.55
C LEU A 153 4.93 -11.82 1.49
N ILE A 154 4.25 -10.68 1.49
CA ILE A 154 4.86 -9.36 1.58
C ILE A 154 4.85 -8.92 3.05
N THR A 155 6.02 -8.72 3.64
CA THR A 155 6.15 -8.18 4.99
C THR A 155 6.62 -6.73 4.91
N HIS A 156 5.74 -5.78 5.23
CA HIS A 156 6.08 -4.37 5.30
C HIS A 156 6.82 -4.07 6.60
N GLU A 157 8.00 -3.46 6.48
CA GLU A 157 8.88 -3.09 7.62
C GLU A 157 8.88 -1.58 7.88
N ALA A 158 8.69 -0.77 6.83
CA ALA A 158 8.54 0.68 6.95
C ALA A 158 7.65 1.25 5.85
N PHE A 159 6.86 2.27 6.19
CA PHE A 159 6.18 3.13 5.23
C PHE A 159 6.99 4.40 5.01
N GLU A 160 6.94 4.93 3.81
CA GLU A 160 7.44 6.27 3.50
C GLU A 160 6.42 7.33 3.94
N ARG A 161 5.15 7.09 3.63
CA ARG A 161 4.05 7.97 4.02
C ARG A 161 2.70 7.25 4.02
N VAL A 162 1.79 7.77 4.85
CA VAL A 162 0.35 7.47 4.81
C VAL A 162 -0.36 8.75 4.38
N THR A 163 -1.20 8.68 3.35
CA THR A 163 -1.83 9.87 2.76
C THR A 163 -3.29 10.05 3.12
N ALA A 164 -3.99 8.96 3.34
CA ALA A 164 -5.39 8.99 3.71
C ALA A 164 -5.81 7.75 4.50
N LEU A 165 -6.79 7.95 5.36
CA LEU A 165 -7.72 6.95 5.86
C LEU A 165 -9.04 7.19 5.17
N THR A 166 -9.83 6.15 4.96
CA THR A 166 -11.11 6.27 4.23
C THR A 166 -12.16 5.42 4.90
N ILE A 167 -13.30 6.02 5.21
CA ILE A 167 -14.50 5.31 5.62
C ILE A 167 -15.08 4.64 4.38
N ALA A 168 -15.23 3.33 4.40
CA ALA A 168 -15.63 2.52 3.23
C ALA A 168 -16.65 1.44 3.60
N MET A 169 -17.31 0.90 2.60
CA MET A 169 -18.12 -0.31 2.75
C MET A 169 -17.19 -1.52 2.92
N ASP A 170 -17.71 -2.57 3.55
CA ASP A 170 -17.02 -3.86 3.62
C ASP A 170 -16.72 -4.38 2.18
N PRO A 171 -15.48 -4.77 1.86
CA PRO A 171 -15.12 -5.34 0.56
C PRO A 171 -15.59 -6.78 0.39
N ALA A 172 -16.63 -7.22 1.10
CA ALA A 172 -17.30 -8.48 0.82
C ALA A 172 -17.76 -8.61 -0.66
N TYR A 173 -17.50 -7.57 -1.45
CA TYR A 173 -17.69 -7.57 -2.89
C TYR A 173 -16.38 -7.91 -3.60
N GLU A 174 -16.43 -8.95 -4.41
CA GLU A 174 -15.37 -9.51 -5.27
C GLU A 174 -14.66 -8.48 -6.19
N ASP A 175 -15.21 -7.28 -6.34
CA ASP A 175 -14.67 -6.21 -7.19
C ASP A 175 -13.37 -5.56 -6.65
N THR A 176 -13.07 -5.66 -5.37
CA THR A 176 -11.75 -5.24 -4.85
C THR A 176 -10.64 -6.19 -5.29
N SER A 177 -10.96 -7.44 -5.58
CA SER A 177 -10.03 -8.38 -6.19
C SER A 177 -9.68 -8.01 -7.63
N VAL A 178 -10.57 -7.34 -8.37
CA VAL A 178 -10.34 -6.89 -9.75
C VAL A 178 -9.38 -5.70 -9.80
N ALA A 179 -9.51 -4.72 -8.93
CA ALA A 179 -8.58 -3.58 -8.88
C ALA A 179 -7.17 -4.00 -8.43
N VAL A 180 -7.06 -4.91 -7.47
CA VAL A 180 -5.78 -5.52 -7.06
C VAL A 180 -5.22 -6.39 -8.18
N ARG A 181 -6.06 -7.11 -8.93
CA ARG A 181 -5.68 -7.95 -10.06
C ARG A 181 -5.15 -7.14 -11.25
N GLU A 182 -5.80 -6.03 -11.61
CA GLU A 182 -5.32 -5.14 -12.68
C GLU A 182 -3.99 -4.47 -12.31
N ASP A 183 -3.81 -4.08 -11.07
CA ASP A 183 -2.54 -3.55 -10.56
C ASP A 183 -1.46 -4.64 -10.51
N TRP A 184 -1.81 -5.87 -10.16
CA TRP A 184 -0.92 -7.04 -10.18
C TRP A 184 -0.47 -7.39 -11.59
N GLU A 185 -1.39 -7.55 -12.55
CA GLU A 185 -1.04 -7.84 -13.94
C GLU A 185 -0.16 -6.75 -14.55
N ARG A 186 -0.39 -5.50 -14.15
CA ARG A 186 0.43 -4.36 -14.59
C ARG A 186 1.80 -4.33 -13.91
N LEU A 187 1.89 -4.75 -12.65
CA LEU A 187 3.14 -4.85 -11.89
C LEU A 187 4.03 -5.97 -12.39
N THR A 188 3.51 -7.18 -12.52
CA THR A 188 4.25 -8.34 -13.05
C THR A 188 4.68 -8.15 -14.49
N LYS A 189 3.86 -7.49 -15.32
CA LYS A 189 4.21 -7.12 -16.69
C LYS A 189 5.35 -6.09 -16.75
N ASN A 190 5.38 -5.12 -15.83
CA ASN A 190 6.44 -4.14 -15.73
C ASN A 190 7.73 -4.73 -15.15
N GLU A 191 7.65 -5.62 -14.16
CA GLU A 191 8.82 -6.31 -13.60
C GLU A 191 9.48 -7.20 -14.65
N LYS A 192 8.72 -8.02 -15.36
CA LYS A 192 9.22 -8.85 -16.46
C LYS A 192 9.85 -8.01 -17.58
N ARG A 193 9.27 -6.86 -17.91
CA ARG A 193 9.84 -5.93 -18.88
C ARG A 193 11.16 -5.32 -18.40
N LEU A 194 11.24 -4.92 -17.14
CA LEU A 194 12.47 -4.39 -16.54
C LEU A 194 13.58 -5.44 -16.41
N GLU A 195 13.22 -6.69 -16.07
CA GLU A 195 14.16 -7.81 -16.05
C GLU A 195 14.67 -8.12 -17.47
N GLN A 196 13.80 -8.07 -18.47
CA GLN A 196 14.16 -8.27 -19.85
C GLN A 196 15.05 -7.15 -20.39
N GLU A 197 14.72 -5.90 -20.12
CA GLU A 197 15.55 -4.73 -20.44
C GLU A 197 16.94 -4.80 -19.75
N GLN A 198 17.00 -5.26 -18.49
CA GLN A 198 18.28 -5.45 -17.77
C GLN A 198 19.10 -6.62 -18.33
N ASN A 199 18.46 -7.69 -18.76
CA ASN A 199 19.14 -8.82 -19.39
C ASN A 199 19.66 -8.44 -20.78
N ASP A 200 18.85 -7.74 -21.58
CA ASP A 200 19.25 -7.23 -22.90
C ASP A 200 20.43 -6.24 -22.78
N GLU A 201 20.45 -5.38 -21.77
CA GLU A 201 21.58 -4.50 -21.48
C GLU A 201 22.82 -5.26 -21.02
N ARG A 202 22.68 -6.36 -20.27
CA ARG A 202 23.81 -7.20 -19.85
C ARG A 202 24.38 -7.97 -21.05
N GLU A 203 23.50 -8.55 -21.87
CA GLU A 203 23.92 -9.23 -23.11
C GLU A 203 24.52 -8.26 -24.11
N GLY A 204 23.95 -7.05 -24.26
CA GLY A 204 24.51 -5.99 -25.10
C GLY A 204 25.89 -5.54 -24.64
N ARG A 205 26.15 -5.41 -23.34
CA ARG A 205 27.48 -5.12 -22.79
C ARG A 205 28.46 -6.25 -23.03
N HIS A 206 28.01 -7.48 -22.87
CA HIS A 206 28.89 -8.66 -23.11
C HIS A 206 29.27 -8.80 -24.60
N VAL A 207 28.37 -8.49 -25.52
CA VAL A 207 28.64 -8.47 -26.97
C VAL A 207 29.57 -7.30 -27.35
N MET A 208 29.46 -6.15 -26.73
CA MET A 208 30.38 -5.01 -26.95
C MET A 208 31.80 -5.32 -26.45
N ASP A 209 31.90 -5.88 -25.25
CA ASP A 209 33.18 -6.25 -24.63
C ASP A 209 33.92 -7.32 -25.49
N ASN A 210 33.21 -8.30 -26.02
CA ASN A 210 33.78 -9.32 -26.93
C ASN A 210 34.23 -8.71 -28.26
N ARG A 211 33.48 -7.79 -28.86
CA ARG A 211 33.85 -7.11 -30.11
C ARG A 211 35.10 -6.24 -29.96
N ASP A 212 35.22 -5.55 -28.82
CA ASP A 212 36.40 -4.74 -28.54
C ASP A 212 37.63 -5.60 -28.24
N ALA A 213 37.45 -6.76 -27.58
CA ALA A 213 38.52 -7.75 -27.39
C ALA A 213 38.98 -8.37 -28.72
N ASP A 214 38.05 -8.69 -29.62
CA ASP A 214 38.37 -9.24 -30.94
C ASP A 214 39.08 -8.23 -31.83
N ARG A 215 38.63 -6.97 -31.81
CA ARG A 215 39.36 -5.87 -32.50
C ARG A 215 40.75 -5.62 -31.94
N ALA A 216 40.93 -5.76 -30.63
CA ALA A 216 42.26 -5.66 -30.02
C ALA A 216 43.18 -6.77 -30.48
N ARG A 217 42.68 -8.03 -30.55
CA ARG A 217 43.42 -9.21 -31.07
C ARG A 217 43.79 -9.04 -32.55
N GLU A 218 42.85 -8.59 -33.39
CA GLU A 218 43.12 -8.34 -34.82
C GLU A 218 44.21 -7.28 -35.03
N ARG A 219 44.23 -6.21 -34.22
CA ARG A 219 45.30 -5.19 -34.24
C ARG A 219 46.66 -5.76 -33.82
N GLU A 220 46.64 -6.62 -32.81
CA GLU A 220 47.87 -7.26 -32.32
C GLU A 220 48.45 -8.20 -33.35
N ILE A 221 47.63 -9.02 -34.03
CA ILE A 221 48.00 -9.89 -35.14
C ILE A 221 48.57 -9.07 -36.31
N ALA A 222 47.91 -7.98 -36.70
CA ALA A 222 48.38 -7.10 -37.80
C ALA A 222 49.73 -6.45 -37.49
N ILE A 223 50.01 -6.11 -36.24
CA ILE A 223 51.32 -5.58 -35.82
C ILE A 223 52.40 -6.67 -35.91
N ILE A 224 52.09 -7.88 -35.46
CA ILE A 224 53.03 -9.00 -35.52
C ILE A 224 53.36 -9.38 -36.99
N GLU A 225 52.37 -9.42 -37.88
CA GLU A 225 52.56 -9.65 -39.31
C GLU A 225 53.38 -8.57 -40.01
N ALA A 226 53.22 -7.30 -39.61
CA ALA A 226 54.00 -6.20 -40.17
C ALA A 226 55.46 -6.12 -39.67
N MET A 227 55.81 -6.89 -38.63
CA MET A 227 57.15 -6.93 -38.04
C MET A 227 57.98 -8.16 -38.51
N GLN A 228 57.40 -9.03 -39.36
CA GLN A 228 58.17 -10.13 -39.96
C GLN A 228 58.96 -9.66 -41.16
N PRO A 229 60.26 -9.94 -41.23
CA PRO A 229 61.16 -9.45 -42.30
C PRO A 229 60.90 -10.13 -43.65
#